data_87315047be107852fe0e71fd8a16755a
#
_entry.id   87315047be107852fe0e71fd8a16755a
#
_cell.length_a   1.000
_cell.length_b   1.000
_cell.length_c   1.000
_cell.angle_alpha   90.00
_cell.angle_beta   90.00
_cell.angle_gamma   90.00
#
_symmetry.space_group_name_H-M   'P 1'
#
loop_
_entity.id
_entity.type
_entity.pdbx_description
1 polymer ?
#
loop_
_entity_poly.entity_id
_entity_poly.type
_entity_poly.pdbx_seq_one_letter_code
_entity_poly.pdbx_strand_id
1 'polypeptide(L)'
;MSFGEAIKSVFSKYATFSGRARRSEYWYFYLFTFLVSLVLDCIPFLGALSFVWWLAQLIPSLAVTVRRFHDIGKSGWNYLIIVIPELTLMGYLFYNIINVIKEMVDAGFKYYNMADSVRAFLDRIMTNSSFLSTLGVLIFIDLVVTILWLVWMTRDSQPGENEWGPNPKEQADSSSIN
;
A
#
# COMPACT_ATOMS: atom_id res chain seq x y z
N MET A 1 -1.21 17.87 15.82
CA MET A 1 -0.53 17.93 14.49
C MET A 1 -1.58 18.20 13.45
N SER A 2 -1.46 19.29 12.73
CA SER A 2 -2.30 19.65 11.58
C SER A 2 -1.94 18.83 10.34
N PHE A 3 -2.80 18.90 9.29
CA PHE A 3 -2.57 18.23 8.03
C PHE A 3 -1.25 18.66 7.36
N GLY A 4 -1.00 19.98 7.29
CA GLY A 4 0.25 20.51 6.68
C GLY A 4 1.52 20.15 7.48
N GLU A 5 1.44 20.15 8.81
CA GLU A 5 2.56 19.71 9.66
C GLU A 5 2.91 18.24 9.46
N ALA A 6 1.89 17.37 9.26
CA ALA A 6 2.10 15.95 9.02
C ALA A 6 2.85 15.71 7.71
N ILE A 7 2.42 16.36 6.64
CA ILE A 7 3.07 16.27 5.32
C ILE A 7 4.52 16.77 5.41
N LYS A 8 4.72 17.95 6.00
CA LYS A 8 6.06 18.52 6.19
C LYS A 8 6.95 17.61 7.02
N SER A 9 6.43 17.00 8.09
CA SER A 9 7.17 16.05 8.94
C SER A 9 7.61 14.82 8.16
N VAL A 10 6.73 14.23 7.34
CA VAL A 10 7.09 13.03 6.57
C VAL A 10 8.13 13.35 5.50
N PHE A 11 7.97 14.44 4.76
CA PHE A 11 8.97 14.81 3.74
C PHE A 11 10.29 15.26 4.32
N SER A 12 10.32 15.93 5.47
CA SER A 12 11.57 16.26 6.16
C SER A 12 12.32 15.02 6.67
N LYS A 13 11.58 13.92 6.92
CA LYS A 13 12.10 12.62 7.34
C LYS A 13 12.00 11.59 6.21
N TYR A 14 12.22 12.01 4.97
CA TYR A 14 11.95 11.28 3.74
C TYR A 14 12.40 9.81 3.77
N ALA A 15 13.64 9.56 4.18
CA ALA A 15 14.25 8.23 4.29
C ALA A 15 14.67 7.89 5.73
N THR A 16 14.00 8.49 6.74
CA THR A 16 14.30 8.23 8.15
C THR A 16 13.39 7.13 8.67
N PHE A 17 13.95 5.96 8.90
CA PHE A 17 13.26 4.77 9.41
C PHE A 17 13.30 4.67 10.94
N SER A 18 14.18 5.39 11.60
CA SER A 18 14.29 5.47 13.05
C SER A 18 13.26 6.43 13.66
N GLY A 19 12.99 6.28 14.95
CA GLY A 19 12.02 7.09 15.66
C GLY A 19 10.58 6.58 15.54
N ARG A 20 9.63 7.42 15.95
CA ARG A 20 8.19 7.07 16.04
C ARG A 20 7.35 8.04 15.23
N ALA A 21 6.23 7.56 14.67
CA ALA A 21 5.24 8.38 13.97
C ALA A 21 3.84 8.16 14.56
N ARG A 22 3.20 9.26 14.99
CA ARG A 22 1.85 9.20 15.54
C ARG A 22 0.79 8.96 14.47
N ARG A 23 -0.43 8.53 14.88
CA ARG A 23 -1.56 8.23 13.97
C ARG A 23 -1.84 9.36 12.98
N SER A 24 -1.88 10.62 13.44
CA SER A 24 -2.18 11.75 12.57
C SER A 24 -1.10 12.01 11.53
N GLU A 25 0.18 11.81 11.83
CA GLU A 25 1.26 11.91 10.85
C GLU A 25 1.08 10.88 9.73
N TYR A 26 0.81 9.63 10.12
CA TYR A 26 0.60 8.52 9.20
C TYR A 26 -0.63 8.73 8.29
N TRP A 27 -1.83 8.90 8.88
CA TRP A 27 -3.07 8.97 8.13
C TRP A 27 -3.21 10.23 7.27
N TYR A 28 -2.70 11.39 7.74
CA TYR A 28 -2.71 12.61 6.94
C TYR A 28 -1.76 12.52 5.75
N PHE A 29 -0.63 11.84 5.90
CA PHE A 29 0.26 11.61 4.77
C PHE A 29 -0.37 10.67 3.73
N TYR A 30 -1.00 9.58 4.16
CA TYR A 30 -1.71 8.69 3.25
C TYR A 30 -2.89 9.37 2.55
N LEU A 31 -3.66 10.19 3.27
CA LEU A 31 -4.71 11.00 2.66
C LEU A 31 -4.14 11.96 1.61
N PHE A 32 -3.04 12.62 1.91
CA PHE A 32 -2.36 13.51 0.97
C PHE A 32 -1.91 12.77 -0.30
N THR A 33 -1.22 11.64 -0.15
CA THR A 33 -0.76 10.85 -1.30
C THR A 33 -1.91 10.33 -2.15
N PHE A 34 -3.00 9.89 -1.50
CA PHE A 34 -4.23 9.47 -2.18
C PHE A 34 -4.85 10.61 -3.00
N LEU A 35 -5.00 11.80 -2.42
CA LEU A 35 -5.56 12.96 -3.11
C LEU A 35 -4.71 13.40 -4.30
N VAL A 36 -3.39 13.43 -4.15
CA VAL A 36 -2.48 13.76 -5.26
C VAL A 36 -2.57 12.71 -6.36
N SER A 37 -2.55 11.42 -6.02
CA SER A 37 -2.71 10.33 -7.00
C SER A 37 -4.04 10.44 -7.75
N LEU A 38 -5.15 10.67 -7.01
CA LEU A 38 -6.47 10.85 -7.61
C LEU A 38 -6.50 12.00 -8.63
N VAL A 39 -5.89 13.15 -8.30
CA VAL A 39 -5.82 14.30 -9.22
C VAL A 39 -4.98 13.96 -10.46
N LEU A 40 -3.83 13.32 -10.28
CA LEU A 40 -2.94 12.95 -11.40
C LEU A 40 -3.60 11.92 -12.33
N ASP A 41 -4.32 10.94 -11.77
CA ASP A 41 -4.96 9.87 -12.54
C ASP A 41 -6.23 10.34 -13.27
N CYS A 42 -6.90 11.39 -12.76
CA CYS A 42 -8.04 12.02 -13.45
C CYS A 42 -7.66 12.79 -14.72
N ILE A 43 -6.37 13.10 -14.93
CA ILE A 43 -5.90 13.89 -16.06
C ILE A 43 -5.18 12.98 -17.06
N PRO A 44 -5.78 12.66 -18.23
CA PRO A 44 -5.28 11.63 -19.16
C PRO A 44 -3.83 11.85 -19.64
N PHE A 45 -3.34 13.08 -19.67
CA PHE A 45 -1.99 13.41 -20.14
C PHE A 45 -0.90 13.31 -19.06
N LEU A 46 -1.27 13.06 -17.79
CA LEU A 46 -0.35 13.04 -16.67
C LEU A 46 0.10 11.63 -16.24
N GLY A 47 -0.17 10.60 -17.03
CA GLY A 47 0.20 9.21 -16.67
C GLY A 47 1.69 9.01 -16.35
N ALA A 48 2.58 9.67 -17.10
CA ALA A 48 4.02 9.65 -16.79
C ALA A 48 4.33 10.33 -15.44
N LEU A 49 3.59 11.40 -15.10
CA LEU A 49 3.75 12.10 -13.82
C LEU A 49 3.20 11.29 -12.65
N SER A 50 2.10 10.53 -12.86
CA SER A 50 1.59 9.57 -11.87
C SER A 50 2.64 8.52 -11.52
N PHE A 51 3.35 8.00 -12.51
CA PHE A 51 4.43 7.04 -12.28
C PHE A 51 5.60 7.65 -11.49
N VAL A 52 6.03 8.87 -11.87
CA VAL A 52 7.08 9.59 -11.13
C VAL A 52 6.65 9.88 -9.70
N TRP A 53 5.39 10.29 -9.51
CA TRP A 53 4.81 10.50 -8.19
C TRP A 53 4.81 9.22 -7.35
N TRP A 54 4.39 8.09 -7.95
CA TRP A 54 4.40 6.80 -7.28
C TRP A 54 5.81 6.42 -6.78
N LEU A 55 6.83 6.63 -7.61
CA LEU A 55 8.22 6.40 -7.20
C LEU A 55 8.66 7.36 -6.08
N ALA A 56 8.29 8.64 -6.19
CA ALA A 56 8.69 9.66 -5.23
C ALA A 56 8.09 9.42 -3.83
N GLN A 57 6.87 8.89 -3.75
CA GLN A 57 6.23 8.61 -2.45
C GLN A 57 6.63 7.26 -1.84
N LEU A 58 7.27 6.36 -2.58
CA LEU A 58 7.58 5.00 -2.13
C LEU A 58 8.44 5.01 -0.86
N ILE A 59 9.53 5.75 -0.86
CA ILE A 59 10.46 5.81 0.28
C ILE A 59 9.82 6.48 1.51
N PRO A 60 9.19 7.68 1.42
CA PRO A 60 8.58 8.30 2.59
C PRO A 60 7.37 7.52 3.13
N SER A 61 6.60 6.84 2.26
CA SER A 61 5.50 5.95 2.69
C SER A 61 6.05 4.78 3.51
N LEU A 62 7.11 4.15 3.04
CA LEU A 62 7.77 3.07 3.76
C LEU A 62 8.35 3.57 5.09
N ALA A 63 9.05 4.71 5.08
CA ALA A 63 9.66 5.28 6.27
C ALA A 63 8.62 5.66 7.35
N VAL A 64 7.52 6.31 6.97
CA VAL A 64 6.46 6.63 7.94
C VAL A 64 5.74 5.39 8.45
N THR A 65 5.57 4.36 7.62
CA THR A 65 4.97 3.08 8.03
C THR A 65 5.84 2.36 9.06
N VAL A 66 7.14 2.26 8.83
CA VAL A 66 8.09 1.68 9.79
C VAL A 66 8.05 2.44 11.11
N ARG A 67 8.14 3.77 11.07
CA ARG A 67 8.03 4.61 12.27
C ARG A 67 6.68 4.48 12.98
N ARG A 68 5.61 4.17 12.24
CA ARG A 68 4.30 3.89 12.81
C ARG A 68 4.27 2.54 13.53
N PHE A 69 4.93 1.50 13.01
CA PHE A 69 5.12 0.24 13.73
C PHE A 69 5.91 0.46 15.03
N HIS A 70 6.98 1.23 14.99
CA HIS A 70 7.75 1.60 16.16
C HIS A 70 6.90 2.30 17.23
N ASP A 71 5.97 3.15 16.81
CA ASP A 71 5.10 3.91 17.71
C ASP A 71 4.11 3.02 18.50
N ILE A 72 3.75 1.86 17.96
CA ILE A 72 2.92 0.86 18.63
C ILE A 72 3.74 -0.28 19.28
N GLY A 73 5.04 -0.11 19.43
CA GLY A 73 5.93 -1.10 20.04
C GLY A 73 6.23 -2.33 19.18
N LYS A 74 6.17 -2.19 17.86
CA LYS A 74 6.45 -3.27 16.91
C LYS A 74 7.63 -2.94 16.02
N SER A 75 8.43 -3.95 15.68
CA SER A 75 9.50 -3.82 14.69
C SER A 75 8.93 -3.49 13.30
N GLY A 76 9.64 -2.67 12.52
CA GLY A 76 9.31 -2.37 11.13
C GLY A 76 9.23 -3.60 10.22
N TRP A 77 9.91 -4.70 10.58
CA TRP A 77 9.81 -5.97 9.86
C TRP A 77 8.40 -6.57 9.84
N ASN A 78 7.51 -6.18 10.77
CA ASN A 78 6.10 -6.57 10.73
C ASN A 78 5.39 -6.10 9.45
N TYR A 79 5.97 -5.13 8.73
CA TYR A 79 5.45 -4.70 7.42
C TYR A 79 5.47 -5.85 6.38
N LEU A 80 6.40 -6.79 6.50
CA LEU A 80 6.46 -7.95 5.60
C LEU A 80 5.23 -8.86 5.70
N ILE A 81 4.56 -8.89 6.85
CA ILE A 81 3.31 -9.64 7.05
C ILE A 81 2.21 -9.12 6.11
N ILE A 82 2.28 -7.82 5.75
CA ILE A 82 1.33 -7.17 4.85
C ILE A 82 1.79 -7.30 3.41
N VAL A 83 3.05 -6.99 3.14
CA VAL A 83 3.59 -6.91 1.77
C VAL A 83 3.68 -8.28 1.09
N ILE A 84 4.01 -9.35 1.82
CA ILE A 84 4.17 -10.68 1.22
C ILE A 84 2.86 -11.21 0.63
N PRO A 85 1.70 -11.20 1.32
CA PRO A 85 0.43 -11.58 0.72
C PRO A 85 0.03 -10.73 -0.48
N GLU A 86 0.18 -9.40 -0.41
CA GLU A 86 -0.11 -8.50 -1.54
C GLU A 86 0.74 -8.81 -2.77
N LEU A 87 2.05 -9.01 -2.59
CA LEU A 87 2.95 -9.41 -3.68
C LEU A 87 2.61 -10.79 -4.24
N THR A 88 2.16 -11.72 -3.39
CA THR A 88 1.75 -13.06 -3.81
C THR A 88 0.48 -13.00 -4.65
N LEU A 89 -0.53 -12.23 -4.22
CA LEU A 89 -1.76 -12.02 -4.97
C LEU A 89 -1.47 -11.34 -6.32
N MET A 90 -0.68 -10.27 -6.31
CA MET A 90 -0.28 -9.55 -7.53
C MET A 90 0.51 -10.45 -8.49
N GLY A 91 1.47 -11.22 -8.00
CA GLY A 91 2.26 -12.17 -8.79
C GLY A 91 1.37 -13.28 -9.40
N TYR A 92 0.40 -13.79 -8.63
CA TYR A 92 -0.56 -14.77 -9.13
C TYR A 92 -1.43 -14.22 -10.26
N LEU A 93 -1.97 -13.00 -10.09
CA LEU A 93 -2.76 -12.34 -11.13
C LEU A 93 -1.92 -12.08 -12.38
N PHE A 94 -0.71 -11.56 -12.21
CA PHE A 94 0.20 -11.29 -13.31
C PHE A 94 0.57 -12.57 -14.08
N TYR A 95 0.88 -13.67 -13.38
CA TYR A 95 1.14 -14.98 -13.99
C TYR A 95 -0.05 -15.43 -14.86
N ASN A 96 -1.29 -15.30 -14.37
CA ASN A 96 -2.47 -15.68 -15.14
C ASN A 96 -2.71 -14.78 -16.37
N ILE A 97 -2.47 -13.47 -16.24
CA ILE A 97 -2.53 -12.53 -17.37
C ILE A 97 -1.53 -12.91 -18.46
N ILE A 98 -0.28 -13.21 -18.09
CA ILE A 98 0.75 -13.65 -19.05
C ILE A 98 0.36 -14.95 -19.75
N ASN A 99 -0.23 -15.90 -19.05
CA ASN A 99 -0.70 -17.14 -19.67
C ASN A 99 -1.83 -16.89 -20.68
N VAL A 100 -2.78 -16.00 -20.36
CA VAL A 100 -3.83 -15.60 -21.30
C VAL A 100 -3.22 -14.94 -22.55
N ILE A 101 -2.26 -14.03 -22.36
CA ILE A 101 -1.58 -13.36 -23.48
C ILE A 101 -0.85 -14.39 -24.35
N LYS A 102 -0.15 -15.36 -23.75
CA LYS A 102 0.53 -16.44 -24.51
C LYS A 102 -0.46 -17.26 -25.34
N GLU A 103 -1.58 -17.69 -24.75
CA GLU A 103 -2.62 -18.43 -25.49
C GLU A 103 -3.18 -17.63 -26.66
N MET A 104 -3.37 -16.32 -26.48
CA MET A 104 -3.82 -15.42 -27.56
C MET A 104 -2.78 -15.31 -28.68
N VAL A 105 -1.48 -15.22 -28.33
CA VAL A 105 -0.39 -15.20 -29.32
C VAL A 105 -0.29 -16.53 -30.05
N ASP A 106 -0.34 -17.66 -29.34
CA ASP A 106 -0.25 -19.01 -29.92
C ASP A 106 -1.45 -19.33 -30.83
N ALA A 107 -2.65 -18.82 -30.50
CA ALA A 107 -3.83 -18.90 -31.32
C ALA A 107 -3.76 -18.01 -32.59
N GLY A 108 -2.65 -17.27 -32.75
CA GLY A 108 -2.35 -16.44 -33.92
C GLY A 108 -3.29 -15.27 -34.07
N PHE A 109 -3.24 -14.26 -33.26
CA PHE A 109 -3.99 -12.96 -33.29
C PHE A 109 -5.06 -12.77 -34.41
N LYS A 110 -5.12 -13.71 -35.31
CA LYS A 110 -5.90 -13.68 -36.56
C LYS A 110 -7.41 -13.79 -36.34
N TYR A 111 -7.84 -14.21 -35.14
CA TYR A 111 -9.24 -14.51 -34.82
C TYR A 111 -9.83 -13.76 -33.62
N TYR A 112 -9.04 -12.99 -32.91
CA TYR A 112 -9.54 -12.32 -31.72
C TYR A 112 -9.63 -10.81 -31.95
N ASN A 113 -10.85 -10.33 -32.10
CA ASN A 113 -11.13 -8.94 -31.79
C ASN A 113 -11.06 -8.78 -30.24
N MET A 114 -11.02 -7.56 -29.73
CA MET A 114 -10.92 -7.28 -28.28
C MET A 114 -12.05 -7.96 -27.47
N ALA A 115 -13.25 -8.07 -28.06
CA ALA A 115 -14.41 -8.70 -27.42
C ALA A 115 -14.22 -10.20 -27.23
N ASP A 116 -13.65 -10.90 -28.21
CA ASP A 116 -13.39 -12.34 -28.13
C ASP A 116 -12.26 -12.65 -27.12
N SER A 117 -11.27 -11.78 -27.04
CA SER A 117 -10.20 -11.87 -26.03
C SER A 117 -10.74 -11.71 -24.60
N VAL A 118 -11.63 -10.74 -24.39
CA VAL A 118 -12.31 -10.55 -23.10
C VAL A 118 -13.21 -11.74 -22.77
N ARG A 119 -13.95 -12.27 -23.73
CA ARG A 119 -14.77 -13.48 -23.53
C ARG A 119 -13.93 -14.69 -23.14
N ALA A 120 -12.86 -14.97 -23.88
CA ALA A 120 -11.96 -16.08 -23.58
C ALA A 120 -11.33 -15.95 -22.18
N PHE A 121 -10.97 -14.74 -21.76
CA PHE A 121 -10.51 -14.46 -20.41
C PHE A 121 -11.59 -14.71 -19.35
N LEU A 122 -12.82 -14.23 -19.59
CA LEU A 122 -13.94 -14.44 -18.67
C LEU A 122 -14.31 -15.92 -18.58
N ASP A 123 -14.38 -16.64 -19.71
CA ASP A 123 -14.65 -18.08 -19.72
C ASP A 123 -13.60 -18.86 -18.94
N ARG A 124 -12.32 -18.49 -19.08
CA ARG A 124 -11.24 -19.10 -18.31
C ARG A 124 -11.39 -18.86 -16.81
N ILE A 125 -11.73 -17.64 -16.40
CA ILE A 125 -11.99 -17.31 -14.99
C ILE A 125 -13.18 -18.13 -14.48
N MET A 126 -14.27 -18.19 -15.22
CA MET A 126 -15.52 -18.80 -14.80
C MET A 126 -15.49 -20.33 -14.80
N THR A 127 -14.68 -20.94 -15.65
CA THR A 127 -14.62 -22.41 -15.81
C THR A 127 -13.47 -23.07 -15.08
N ASN A 128 -12.41 -22.31 -14.74
CA ASN A 128 -11.26 -22.86 -14.05
C ASN A 128 -11.45 -22.84 -12.53
N SER A 129 -12.00 -23.93 -11.98
CA SER A 129 -12.22 -24.05 -10.54
C SER A 129 -10.95 -23.90 -9.69
N SER A 130 -9.80 -24.35 -10.21
CA SER A 130 -8.50 -24.19 -9.53
C SER A 130 -8.09 -22.72 -9.46
N PHE A 131 -8.30 -21.95 -10.56
CA PHE A 131 -8.06 -20.52 -10.56
C PHE A 131 -8.92 -19.80 -9.51
N LEU A 132 -10.23 -20.06 -9.54
CA LEU A 132 -11.20 -19.43 -8.64
C LEU A 132 -10.93 -19.77 -7.16
N SER A 133 -10.63 -21.04 -6.86
CA SER A 133 -10.34 -21.45 -5.49
C SER A 133 -9.04 -20.81 -4.97
N THR A 134 -7.98 -20.80 -5.75
CA THR A 134 -6.72 -20.17 -5.38
C THR A 134 -6.88 -18.66 -5.19
N LEU A 135 -7.55 -18.00 -6.14
CA LEU A 135 -7.85 -16.57 -6.04
C LEU A 135 -8.67 -16.26 -4.79
N GLY A 136 -9.71 -17.06 -4.51
CA GLY A 136 -10.54 -16.91 -3.32
C GLY A 136 -9.74 -17.02 -2.02
N VAL A 137 -8.83 -17.98 -1.93
CA VAL A 137 -7.94 -18.14 -0.76
C VAL A 137 -7.00 -16.94 -0.62
N LEU A 138 -6.38 -16.47 -1.71
CA LEU A 138 -5.48 -15.33 -1.69
C LEU A 138 -6.20 -14.04 -1.27
N ILE A 139 -7.40 -13.78 -1.82
CA ILE A 139 -8.24 -12.62 -1.44
C ILE A 139 -8.64 -12.71 0.03
N PHE A 140 -8.98 -13.92 0.52
CA PHE A 140 -9.32 -14.09 1.94
C PHE A 140 -8.13 -13.77 2.85
N ILE A 141 -6.94 -14.26 2.51
CA ILE A 141 -5.70 -13.94 3.25
C ILE A 141 -5.45 -12.44 3.23
N ASP A 142 -5.55 -11.80 2.06
CA ASP A 142 -5.33 -10.38 1.88
C ASP A 142 -6.32 -9.54 2.70
N LEU A 143 -7.60 -9.94 2.74
CA LEU A 143 -8.62 -9.31 3.59
C LEU A 143 -8.26 -9.39 5.07
N VAL A 144 -7.85 -10.57 5.56
CA VAL A 144 -7.43 -10.76 6.96
C VAL A 144 -6.23 -9.86 7.28
N VAL A 145 -5.24 -9.82 6.40
CA VAL A 145 -4.04 -9.01 6.56
C VAL A 145 -4.36 -7.51 6.51
N THR A 146 -5.26 -7.08 5.63
CA THR A 146 -5.74 -5.69 5.57
C THR A 146 -6.44 -5.28 6.87
N ILE A 147 -7.29 -6.13 7.42
CA ILE A 147 -7.92 -5.88 8.73
C ILE A 147 -6.86 -5.75 9.84
N LEU A 148 -5.88 -6.66 9.86
CA LEU A 148 -4.78 -6.62 10.82
C LEU A 148 -3.97 -5.31 10.70
N TRP A 149 -3.66 -4.89 9.46
CA TRP A 149 -2.99 -3.63 9.18
C TRP A 149 -3.80 -2.43 9.69
N LEU A 150 -5.11 -2.37 9.40
CA LEU A 150 -6.00 -1.31 9.90
C LEU A 150 -5.99 -1.26 11.43
N VAL A 151 -6.11 -2.42 12.10
CA VAL A 151 -6.03 -2.50 13.56
C VAL A 151 -4.70 -1.95 14.08
N TRP A 152 -3.57 -2.28 13.46
CA TRP A 152 -2.27 -1.76 13.89
C TRP A 152 -2.11 -0.27 13.62
N MET A 153 -2.51 0.22 12.46
CA MET A 153 -2.36 1.62 12.08
C MET A 153 -3.32 2.55 12.84
N THR A 154 -4.44 2.03 13.36
CA THR A 154 -5.39 2.80 14.18
C THR A 154 -5.13 2.71 15.68
N ARG A 155 -4.28 1.79 16.17
CA ARG A 155 -3.92 1.71 17.59
C ARG A 155 -3.36 3.02 18.11
N ASP A 156 -3.46 3.28 19.40
CA ASP A 156 -2.82 4.44 20.01
C ASP A 156 -1.30 4.23 20.15
N SER A 157 -0.57 5.34 20.28
CA SER A 157 0.86 5.33 20.54
C SER A 157 1.14 4.62 21.88
N GLN A 158 2.20 3.82 21.94
CA GLN A 158 2.64 3.22 23.17
C GLN A 158 3.03 4.34 24.16
N PRO A 159 2.51 4.35 25.40
CA PRO A 159 2.83 5.39 26.37
C PRO A 159 4.32 5.34 26.76
N GLY A 160 4.85 6.52 27.11
CA GLY A 160 6.23 6.68 27.51
C GLY A 160 7.25 6.45 26.38
N GLU A 161 8.50 6.32 26.78
CA GLU A 161 9.63 6.01 25.90
C GLU A 161 9.68 4.50 25.61
N ASN A 162 10.06 4.14 24.39
CA ASN A 162 10.33 2.77 23.97
C ASN A 162 11.68 2.66 23.23
N GLU A 163 12.02 1.47 22.70
CA GLU A 163 13.29 1.22 22.00
C GLU A 163 13.59 2.20 20.86
N TRP A 164 12.57 2.84 20.28
CA TRP A 164 12.70 3.78 19.16
C TRP A 164 12.57 5.25 19.55
N GLY A 165 12.41 5.54 20.84
CA GLY A 165 12.43 6.89 21.40
C GLY A 165 11.15 7.30 22.14
N PRO A 166 11.08 8.57 22.55
CA PRO A 166 9.99 9.10 23.37
C PRO A 166 8.66 9.18 22.59
N ASN A 167 7.55 9.19 23.33
CA ASN A 167 6.22 9.28 22.77
C ASN A 167 6.00 10.64 22.06
N PRO A 168 5.72 10.67 20.74
CA PRO A 168 5.57 11.92 20.01
C PRO A 168 4.33 12.74 20.41
N LYS A 169 3.37 12.19 21.15
CA LYS A 169 2.25 12.94 21.73
C LYS A 169 2.67 13.71 22.96
N GLU A 170 3.39 13.07 23.89
CA GLU A 170 3.86 13.68 25.13
C GLU A 170 4.84 14.81 24.87
N GLN A 171 5.70 14.67 23.84
CA GLN A 171 6.58 15.76 23.41
C GLN A 171 5.81 16.98 22.88
N ALA A 172 4.72 16.78 22.15
CA ALA A 172 3.91 17.88 21.62
C ALA A 172 3.18 18.63 22.75
N ASP A 173 2.70 17.91 23.76
CA ASP A 173 1.98 18.50 24.90
C ASP A 173 2.94 19.31 25.78
N SER A 174 4.17 18.82 26.02
CA SER A 174 5.19 19.54 26.79
C SER A 174 5.69 20.82 26.12
N SER A 175 5.74 20.83 24.77
CA SER A 175 6.14 22.01 23.98
C SER A 175 5.06 23.10 23.89
N SER A 176 3.81 22.78 24.20
CA SER A 176 2.68 23.72 24.19
C SER A 176 2.49 24.47 25.51
N ILE A 177 3.22 24.09 26.58
CA ILE A 177 3.11 24.67 27.94
C ILE A 177 4.22 25.71 28.19
N ASN A 178 5.25 25.77 27.35
CA ASN A 178 6.32 26.76 27.38
C ASN A 178 6.13 27.84 26.32
#